data_687f01b2e4b54562511e46d39b487466
#
_entry.id   687f01b2e4b54562511e46d39b487466
#
_cell.length_a   1.000
_cell.length_b   1.000
_cell.length_c   1.000
_cell.angle_alpha   90.00
_cell.angle_beta   90.00
_cell.angle_gamma   90.00
#
_symmetry.space_group_name_H-M   'P 1'
#
loop_
_entity.id
_entity.type
_entity.pdbx_description
1 polymer ?
#
loop_
_entity_poly.entity_id
_entity_poly.type
_entity_poly.pdbx_seq_one_letter_code
_entity_poly.pdbx_strand_id
1 'polypeptide(L)'
;MALSPGTDTYRLPCGRNVERLWEDLDAPDEHGTSCPHCQASRASLQLLRQATGELVADEAEPPAGLTARIMAAVRADIRRRDLLELPTTEPGAARISAQAAATILRFAADTVEGVRARHCRVDLDATGAVVELNIAVDSRTFTHPALEQVRQRVETAASRRIGWPTVTLHLTMTDVFEA
;
A
#
# COMPACT_ATOMS: atom_id res chain seq x y z
N MET A 1 5.89 -5.30 -1.09
CA MET A 1 5.96 -4.68 0.23
C MET A 1 6.67 -5.68 1.13
N ALA A 2 7.97 -5.51 1.32
CA ALA A 2 8.75 -6.38 2.21
C ALA A 2 8.49 -5.88 3.64
N LEU A 3 7.83 -6.71 4.44
CA LEU A 3 7.76 -6.50 5.88
C LEU A 3 9.17 -6.68 6.42
N SER A 4 9.84 -5.59 6.79
CA SER A 4 11.03 -5.68 7.61
C SER A 4 10.63 -6.41 8.90
N PRO A 5 11.33 -7.48 9.30
CA PRO A 5 11.08 -8.11 10.58
C PRO A 5 11.50 -7.12 11.67
N GLY A 6 10.53 -6.38 12.18
CA GLY A 6 10.72 -5.65 13.42
C GLY A 6 11.10 -6.67 14.49
N THR A 7 12.28 -6.51 15.06
CA THR A 7 12.83 -7.32 16.16
C THR A 7 12.10 -7.08 17.49
N ASP A 8 10.78 -7.01 17.47
CA ASP A 8 9.97 -7.14 18.67
C ASP A 8 9.70 -8.62 18.91
N THR A 9 10.75 -9.27 19.38
CA THR A 9 10.78 -10.69 19.70
C THR A 9 9.89 -10.90 20.91
N TYR A 10 8.75 -11.56 20.74
CA TYR A 10 7.88 -11.95 21.82
C TYR A 10 8.64 -12.84 22.81
N ARG A 11 8.93 -12.28 23.99
CA ARG A 11 9.66 -12.98 25.06
C ARG A 11 8.70 -13.46 26.14
N LEU A 12 8.87 -14.71 26.53
CA LEU A 12 8.19 -15.28 27.68
C LEU A 12 8.72 -14.66 28.99
N PRO A 13 8.00 -14.78 30.13
CA PRO A 13 8.47 -14.28 31.43
C PRO A 13 9.82 -14.87 31.86
N CYS A 14 10.18 -16.06 31.38
CA CYS A 14 11.52 -16.66 31.57
C CYS A 14 12.61 -16.10 30.66
N GLY A 15 12.29 -15.14 29.79
CA GLY A 15 13.22 -14.51 28.84
C GLY A 15 13.41 -15.25 27.51
N ARG A 16 12.82 -16.44 27.35
CA ARG A 16 12.91 -17.21 26.11
C ARG A 16 12.02 -16.59 25.02
N ASN A 17 12.52 -16.62 23.78
CA ASN A 17 11.79 -16.17 22.61
C ASN A 17 10.78 -17.23 22.16
N VAL A 18 9.54 -16.80 21.85
CA VAL A 18 8.47 -17.67 21.37
C VAL A 18 8.79 -18.29 20.01
N GLU A 19 9.46 -17.56 19.11
CA GLU A 19 9.88 -18.07 17.79
C GLU A 19 10.83 -19.27 17.96
N ARG A 20 11.82 -19.14 18.86
CA ARG A 20 12.72 -20.24 19.18
C ARG A 20 11.97 -21.45 19.78
N LEU A 21 10.96 -21.19 20.61
CA LEU A 21 10.12 -22.25 21.18
C LEU A 21 9.31 -22.96 20.08
N TRP A 22 8.90 -22.23 19.04
CA TRP A 22 8.23 -22.80 17.87
C TRP A 22 9.16 -23.68 17.03
N GLU A 23 10.40 -23.25 16.80
CA GLU A 23 11.42 -24.03 16.09
C GLU A 23 11.73 -25.35 16.83
N ASP A 24 11.83 -25.29 18.16
CA ASP A 24 12.15 -26.43 19.02
C ASP A 24 10.90 -27.19 19.51
N LEU A 25 9.75 -27.04 18.86
CA LEU A 25 8.46 -27.54 19.33
C LEU A 25 8.44 -29.06 19.50
N ASP A 26 9.11 -29.81 18.61
CA ASP A 26 9.17 -31.27 18.63
C ASP A 26 10.34 -31.84 19.47
N ALA A 27 11.40 -31.06 19.64
CA ALA A 27 12.61 -31.46 20.32
C ALA A 27 13.04 -30.40 21.36
N PRO A 28 12.33 -30.25 22.50
CA PRO A 28 12.67 -29.27 23.52
C PRO A 28 13.98 -29.58 24.20
N ASP A 29 14.74 -28.52 24.49
CA ASP A 29 15.91 -28.60 25.35
C ASP A 29 15.53 -28.80 26.85
N GLU A 30 16.53 -28.95 27.70
CA GLU A 30 16.34 -29.13 29.14
C GLU A 30 15.54 -28.00 29.79
N HIS A 31 15.77 -26.72 29.36
CA HIS A 31 14.96 -25.60 29.85
C HIS A 31 13.52 -25.66 29.36
N GLY A 32 13.29 -26.03 28.10
CA GLY A 32 11.95 -26.19 27.52
C GLY A 32 11.13 -27.26 28.16
N THR A 33 11.78 -28.29 28.74
CA THR A 33 11.11 -29.39 29.47
C THR A 33 10.87 -29.10 30.96
N SER A 34 11.71 -28.25 31.58
CA SER A 34 11.63 -27.98 33.04
C SER A 34 10.92 -26.67 33.38
N CYS A 35 10.90 -25.67 32.50
CA CYS A 35 10.35 -24.35 32.77
C CYS A 35 8.82 -24.31 32.58
N PRO A 36 8.03 -23.90 33.61
CA PRO A 36 6.57 -23.87 33.52
C PRO A 36 6.04 -22.89 32.45
N HIS A 37 6.73 -21.77 32.22
CA HIS A 37 6.36 -20.82 31.18
C HIS A 37 6.55 -21.40 29.78
N CYS A 38 7.65 -22.12 29.55
CA CYS A 38 7.92 -22.78 28.26
C CYS A 38 6.94 -23.92 28.01
N GLN A 39 6.61 -24.73 29.05
CA GLN A 39 5.65 -25.82 28.95
C GLN A 39 4.25 -25.31 28.57
N ALA A 40 3.74 -24.26 29.25
CA ALA A 40 2.43 -23.66 28.95
C ALA A 40 2.36 -23.11 27.54
N SER A 41 3.38 -22.35 27.13
CA SER A 41 3.43 -21.78 25.78
C SER A 41 3.55 -22.84 24.69
N ARG A 42 4.33 -23.90 24.96
CA ARG A 42 4.47 -25.04 24.06
C ARG A 42 3.14 -25.77 23.84
N ALA A 43 2.37 -26.01 24.89
CA ALA A 43 1.06 -26.62 24.76
C ALA A 43 0.12 -25.79 23.87
N SER A 44 0.13 -24.46 24.02
CA SER A 44 -0.65 -23.55 23.16
C SER A 44 -0.17 -23.57 21.71
N LEU A 45 1.15 -23.60 21.47
CA LEU A 45 1.72 -23.66 20.13
C LEU A 45 1.44 -25.00 19.43
N GLN A 46 1.41 -26.11 20.19
CA GLN A 46 1.01 -27.42 19.65
C GLN A 46 -0.45 -27.44 19.21
N LEU A 47 -1.35 -26.86 20.02
CA LEU A 47 -2.76 -26.70 19.63
C LEU A 47 -2.91 -25.85 18.37
N LEU A 48 -2.17 -24.74 18.29
CA LEU A 48 -2.18 -23.88 17.08
C LEU A 48 -1.69 -24.66 15.86
N ARG A 49 -0.62 -25.43 15.98
CA ARG A 49 -0.09 -26.24 14.87
C ARG A 49 -1.08 -27.32 14.43
N GLN A 50 -1.77 -27.95 15.38
CA GLN A 50 -2.82 -28.92 15.06
C GLN A 50 -3.97 -28.24 14.30
N ALA A 51 -4.50 -27.13 14.80
CA ALA A 51 -5.60 -26.40 14.16
C ALA A 51 -5.23 -25.88 12.76
N THR A 52 -3.99 -25.42 12.56
CA THR A 52 -3.51 -25.03 11.23
C THR A 52 -3.34 -26.24 10.31
N GLY A 53 -2.91 -27.39 10.84
CA GLY A 53 -2.85 -28.64 10.10
C GLY A 53 -4.22 -29.12 9.62
N GLU A 54 -5.24 -29.01 10.46
CA GLU A 54 -6.63 -29.32 10.11
C GLU A 54 -7.15 -28.38 9.00
N LEU A 55 -6.84 -27.08 9.09
CA LEU A 55 -7.17 -26.09 8.03
C LEU A 55 -6.48 -26.39 6.71
N VAL A 56 -5.22 -26.83 6.74
CA VAL A 56 -4.47 -27.20 5.51
C VAL A 56 -5.04 -28.50 4.91
N ALA A 57 -5.50 -29.44 5.76
CA ALA A 57 -6.12 -30.68 5.30
C ALA A 57 -7.57 -30.52 4.81
N ASP A 58 -8.19 -29.36 5.09
CA ASP A 58 -9.52 -29.01 4.56
C ASP A 58 -9.41 -28.69 3.06
N GLU A 59 -9.67 -29.69 2.23
CA GLU A 59 -9.69 -29.57 0.77
C GLU A 59 -10.97 -28.88 0.26
N ALA A 60 -11.52 -27.90 0.99
CA ALA A 60 -12.66 -27.13 0.54
C ALA A 60 -12.34 -26.41 -0.77
N GLU A 61 -12.72 -27.02 -1.89
CA GLU A 61 -12.52 -26.44 -3.20
C GLU A 61 -13.43 -25.20 -3.36
N PRO A 62 -12.87 -24.03 -3.65
CA PRO A 62 -13.67 -22.83 -3.82
C PRO A 62 -14.66 -23.01 -4.97
N PRO A 63 -15.91 -22.51 -4.84
CA PRO A 63 -16.92 -22.65 -5.89
C PRO A 63 -16.39 -22.21 -7.25
N ALA A 64 -16.68 -22.99 -8.29
CA ALA A 64 -16.27 -22.65 -9.66
C ALA A 64 -16.68 -21.21 -10.01
N GLY A 65 -15.73 -20.42 -10.51
CA GLY A 65 -15.96 -19.02 -10.87
C GLY A 65 -15.92 -18.03 -9.73
N LEU A 66 -15.60 -18.44 -8.48
CA LEU A 66 -15.48 -17.51 -7.34
C LEU A 66 -14.47 -16.38 -7.63
N THR A 67 -13.30 -16.71 -8.15
CA THR A 67 -12.27 -15.73 -8.52
C THR A 67 -12.80 -14.72 -9.55
N ALA A 68 -13.52 -15.19 -10.57
CA ALA A 68 -14.11 -14.31 -11.58
C ALA A 68 -15.17 -13.41 -10.98
N ARG A 69 -15.98 -13.89 -10.04
CA ARG A 69 -17.00 -13.09 -9.33
C ARG A 69 -16.37 -12.05 -8.43
N ILE A 70 -15.33 -12.40 -7.67
CA ILE A 70 -14.58 -11.47 -6.83
C ILE A 70 -13.95 -10.39 -7.70
N MET A 71 -13.26 -10.77 -8.78
CA MET A 71 -12.63 -9.81 -9.69
C MET A 71 -13.65 -8.91 -10.39
N ALA A 72 -14.82 -9.43 -10.74
CA ALA A 72 -15.90 -8.63 -11.30
C ALA A 72 -16.46 -7.63 -10.27
N ALA A 73 -16.64 -8.05 -9.02
CA ALA A 73 -17.10 -7.19 -7.94
C ALA A 73 -16.09 -6.08 -7.62
N VAL A 74 -14.80 -6.41 -7.53
CA VAL A 74 -13.72 -5.42 -7.31
C VAL A 74 -13.66 -4.42 -8.46
N ARG A 75 -13.71 -4.88 -9.71
CA ARG A 75 -13.73 -3.98 -10.88
C ARG A 75 -14.97 -3.09 -10.92
N ALA A 76 -16.12 -3.61 -10.52
CA ALA A 76 -17.38 -2.84 -10.46
C ALA A 76 -17.32 -1.78 -9.35
N ASP A 77 -16.75 -2.09 -8.21
CA ASP A 77 -16.58 -1.15 -7.09
C ASP A 77 -15.59 -0.02 -7.44
N ILE A 78 -14.44 -0.35 -8.00
CA ILE A 78 -13.46 0.61 -8.51
C ILE A 78 -14.14 1.56 -9.52
N ARG A 79 -14.88 1.02 -10.49
CA ARG A 79 -15.53 1.85 -11.52
C ARG A 79 -16.61 2.78 -10.97
N ARG A 80 -17.25 2.46 -9.86
CA ARG A 80 -18.33 3.27 -9.28
C ARG A 80 -17.84 4.36 -8.35
N ARG A 81 -16.76 4.09 -7.60
CA ARG A 81 -16.27 5.01 -6.56
C ARG A 81 -15.22 6.00 -7.05
N ASP A 82 -14.55 5.67 -8.14
CA ASP A 82 -13.37 6.41 -8.59
C ASP A 82 -13.60 7.26 -9.84
N LEU A 83 -14.86 7.56 -10.18
CA LEU A 83 -15.16 8.44 -11.31
C LEU A 83 -15.26 9.89 -10.81
N LEU A 84 -14.34 10.71 -11.27
CA LEU A 84 -14.26 12.14 -11.03
C LEU A 84 -14.95 12.89 -12.17
N GLU A 85 -15.76 13.89 -11.84
CA GLU A 85 -16.40 14.73 -12.82
C GLU A 85 -15.40 15.70 -13.45
N LEU A 86 -15.50 15.86 -14.77
CA LEU A 86 -14.71 16.84 -15.50
C LEU A 86 -15.54 18.09 -15.72
N PRO A 87 -14.96 19.29 -15.56
CA PRO A 87 -15.64 20.52 -15.94
C PRO A 87 -15.84 20.53 -17.45
N THR A 88 -17.09 20.55 -17.90
CA THR A 88 -17.47 20.60 -19.31
C THR A 88 -18.27 21.87 -19.58
N THR A 89 -17.98 22.51 -20.71
CA THR A 89 -18.75 23.66 -21.20
C THR A 89 -19.91 23.25 -22.09
N GLU A 90 -19.97 21.97 -22.50
CA GLU A 90 -21.01 21.41 -23.37
C GLU A 90 -22.04 20.59 -22.55
N PRO A 91 -23.27 20.44 -23.07
CA PRO A 91 -24.27 19.60 -22.43
C PRO A 91 -23.81 18.13 -22.40
N GLY A 92 -23.70 17.58 -21.20
CA GLY A 92 -23.27 16.20 -20.97
C GLY A 92 -22.28 16.10 -19.80
N ALA A 93 -22.23 14.96 -19.14
CA ALA A 93 -21.28 14.71 -18.06
C ALA A 93 -20.07 13.93 -18.60
N ALA A 94 -18.90 14.55 -18.59
CA ALA A 94 -17.65 13.84 -18.82
C ALA A 94 -17.04 13.42 -17.50
N ARG A 95 -16.47 12.22 -17.44
CA ARG A 95 -15.84 11.67 -16.24
C ARG A 95 -14.50 11.02 -16.57
N ILE A 96 -13.58 11.10 -15.63
CA ILE A 96 -12.30 10.39 -15.66
C ILE A 96 -12.18 9.51 -14.43
N SER A 97 -11.56 8.34 -14.51
CA SER A 97 -11.25 7.58 -13.30
C SER A 97 -10.13 8.25 -12.50
N ALA A 98 -10.22 8.23 -11.17
CA ALA A 98 -9.17 8.74 -10.29
C ALA A 98 -7.81 8.12 -10.62
N GLN A 99 -7.78 6.82 -10.97
CA GLN A 99 -6.56 6.13 -11.39
C GLN A 99 -5.98 6.68 -12.69
N ALA A 100 -6.82 6.99 -13.69
CA ALA A 100 -6.35 7.58 -14.94
C ALA A 100 -5.81 8.99 -14.72
N ALA A 101 -6.50 9.80 -13.92
CA ALA A 101 -6.04 11.11 -13.51
C ALA A 101 -4.70 11.03 -12.75
N ALA A 102 -4.60 10.15 -11.75
CA ALA A 102 -3.37 9.93 -11.00
C ALA A 102 -2.20 9.50 -11.90
N THR A 103 -2.45 8.66 -12.91
CA THR A 103 -1.43 8.24 -13.87
C THR A 103 -0.92 9.41 -14.70
N ILE A 104 -1.80 10.29 -15.17
CA ILE A 104 -1.42 11.49 -15.94
C ILE A 104 -0.56 12.42 -15.07
N LEU A 105 -0.94 12.65 -13.82
CA LEU A 105 -0.25 13.55 -12.90
C LEU A 105 1.11 12.98 -12.45
N ARG A 106 1.19 11.66 -12.18
CA ARG A 106 2.46 10.99 -11.89
C ARG A 106 3.43 11.10 -13.05
N PHE A 107 2.96 10.84 -14.27
CA PHE A 107 3.80 10.98 -15.46
C PHE A 107 4.32 12.41 -15.64
N ALA A 108 3.51 13.42 -15.31
CA ALA A 108 3.95 14.81 -15.33
C ALA A 108 5.04 15.09 -14.29
N ALA A 109 4.92 14.54 -13.07
CA ALA A 109 5.94 14.67 -12.03
C ALA A 109 7.25 13.96 -12.40
N ASP A 110 7.17 12.77 -13.02
CA ASP A 110 8.32 11.97 -13.44
C ASP A 110 9.15 12.64 -14.56
N THR A 111 8.63 13.70 -15.21
CA THR A 111 9.41 14.49 -16.19
C THR A 111 10.45 15.41 -15.54
N VAL A 112 10.42 15.57 -14.21
CA VAL A 112 11.41 16.39 -13.49
C VAL A 112 12.60 15.53 -13.13
N GLU A 113 13.79 15.98 -13.51
CA GLU A 113 15.04 15.27 -13.24
C GLU A 113 15.26 15.09 -11.72
N GLY A 114 15.72 13.90 -11.31
CA GLY A 114 15.94 13.55 -9.92
C GLY A 114 14.66 13.31 -9.11
N VAL A 115 13.49 13.22 -9.75
CA VAL A 115 12.21 12.96 -9.08
C VAL A 115 11.54 11.73 -9.66
N ARG A 116 10.96 10.90 -8.79
CA ARG A 116 10.10 9.76 -9.17
C ARG A 116 8.81 9.79 -8.36
N ALA A 117 7.67 9.83 -9.04
CA ALA A 117 6.38 9.72 -8.41
C ALA A 117 6.14 8.28 -7.91
N ARG A 118 5.80 8.12 -6.63
CA ARG A 118 5.53 6.80 -6.01
C ARG A 118 4.05 6.52 -5.94
N HIS A 119 3.31 7.38 -5.27
CA HIS A 119 1.86 7.25 -5.10
C HIS A 119 1.19 8.57 -5.42
N CYS A 120 0.05 8.50 -6.07
CA CYS A 120 -0.79 9.67 -6.33
C CYS A 120 -2.24 9.29 -6.06
N ARG A 121 -2.89 10.08 -5.22
CA ARG A 121 -4.33 10.01 -4.97
C ARG A 121 -4.96 11.30 -5.43
N VAL A 122 -6.14 11.19 -6.01
CA VAL A 122 -6.88 12.32 -6.53
C VAL A 122 -8.32 12.22 -6.05
N ASP A 123 -8.79 13.27 -5.42
CA ASP A 123 -10.17 13.45 -4.98
C ASP A 123 -10.70 14.79 -5.50
N LEU A 124 -12.02 14.98 -5.54
CA LEU A 124 -12.65 16.27 -5.82
C LEU A 124 -13.34 16.78 -4.56
N ASP A 125 -13.14 18.05 -4.26
CA ASP A 125 -13.90 18.75 -3.22
C ASP A 125 -14.67 19.94 -3.80
N ALA A 126 -15.28 20.76 -2.93
CA ALA A 126 -16.03 21.94 -3.34
C ALA A 126 -15.20 23.03 -4.02
N THR A 127 -13.86 22.98 -3.89
CA THR A 127 -12.92 23.99 -4.41
C THR A 127 -12.20 23.54 -5.69
N GLY A 128 -12.22 22.26 -6.00
CA GLY A 128 -11.58 21.68 -7.18
C GLY A 128 -10.97 20.32 -6.94
N ALA A 129 -9.90 20.00 -7.66
CA ALA A 129 -9.19 18.75 -7.49
C ALA A 129 -8.16 18.85 -6.35
N VAL A 130 -8.20 17.86 -5.45
CA VAL A 130 -7.20 17.66 -4.39
C VAL A 130 -6.31 16.50 -4.77
N VAL A 131 -5.02 16.77 -4.87
CA VAL A 131 -4.00 15.80 -5.31
C VAL A 131 -3.01 15.58 -4.19
N GLU A 132 -2.91 14.35 -3.70
CA GLU A 132 -1.87 13.89 -2.80
C GLU A 132 -0.81 13.14 -3.59
N LEU A 133 0.39 13.69 -3.70
CA LEU A 133 1.49 13.10 -4.48
C LEU A 133 2.69 12.80 -3.60
N ASN A 134 3.03 11.52 -3.51
CA ASN A 134 4.24 11.06 -2.84
C ASN A 134 5.35 10.88 -3.87
N ILE A 135 6.51 11.45 -3.59
CA ILE A 135 7.69 11.38 -4.44
C ILE A 135 8.89 10.76 -3.74
N ALA A 136 9.75 10.13 -4.52
CA ALA A 136 11.12 9.83 -4.17
C ALA A 136 12.06 10.76 -4.92
N VAL A 137 13.18 11.12 -4.30
CA VAL A 137 14.17 12.05 -4.87
C VAL A 137 15.54 11.40 -4.97
N ASP A 138 16.28 11.74 -6.03
CA ASP A 138 17.68 11.32 -6.17
C ASP A 138 18.57 12.18 -5.28
N SER A 139 19.34 11.53 -4.40
CA SER A 139 20.24 12.20 -3.44
C SER A 139 21.31 13.09 -4.09
N ARG A 140 21.66 12.84 -5.35
CA ARG A 140 22.75 13.52 -6.06
C ARG A 140 22.27 14.68 -6.91
N THR A 141 21.08 14.55 -7.52
CA THR A 141 20.59 15.52 -8.50
C THR A 141 19.44 16.36 -7.96
N PHE A 142 18.82 15.95 -6.84
CA PHE A 142 17.70 16.68 -6.26
C PHE A 142 18.11 18.05 -5.74
N THR A 143 17.33 19.05 -6.14
CA THR A 143 17.47 20.44 -5.66
C THR A 143 16.13 20.98 -5.17
N HIS A 144 16.14 21.94 -4.24
CA HIS A 144 14.90 22.54 -3.75
C HIS A 144 14.01 23.11 -4.87
N PRO A 145 14.54 23.78 -5.92
CA PRO A 145 13.73 24.20 -7.08
C PRO A 145 13.04 23.07 -7.84
N ALA A 146 13.51 21.83 -7.73
CA ALA A 146 12.84 20.69 -8.38
C ALA A 146 11.43 20.44 -7.83
N LEU A 147 11.17 20.71 -6.55
CA LEU A 147 9.83 20.63 -5.96
C LEU A 147 8.86 21.61 -6.62
N GLU A 148 9.32 22.82 -6.89
CA GLU A 148 8.51 23.84 -7.56
C GLU A 148 8.24 23.47 -9.02
N GLN A 149 9.21 22.87 -9.69
CA GLN A 149 9.01 22.32 -11.04
C GLN A 149 7.99 21.17 -11.05
N VAL A 150 8.03 20.27 -10.05
CA VAL A 150 7.03 19.21 -9.91
C VAL A 150 5.64 19.83 -9.76
N ARG A 151 5.48 20.82 -8.87
CA ARG A 151 4.21 21.53 -8.69
C ARG A 151 3.68 22.10 -10.00
N GLN A 152 4.50 22.86 -10.68
CA GLN A 152 4.14 23.50 -11.95
C GLN A 152 3.78 22.48 -13.05
N ARG A 153 4.51 21.35 -13.14
CA ARG A 153 4.22 20.29 -14.11
C ARG A 153 2.90 19.60 -13.83
N VAL A 154 2.63 19.29 -12.56
CA VAL A 154 1.38 18.65 -12.14
C VAL A 154 0.19 19.58 -12.36
N GLU A 155 0.26 20.84 -11.96
CA GLU A 155 -0.79 21.85 -12.18
C GLU A 155 -1.05 22.06 -13.68
N THR A 156 0.00 22.15 -14.48
CA THR A 156 -0.11 22.28 -15.95
C THR A 156 -0.79 21.04 -16.56
N ALA A 157 -0.43 19.85 -16.10
CA ALA A 157 -1.04 18.61 -16.58
C ALA A 157 -2.52 18.50 -16.18
N ALA A 158 -2.86 18.85 -14.95
CA ALA A 158 -4.23 18.88 -14.46
C ALA A 158 -5.10 19.84 -15.28
N SER A 159 -4.61 21.06 -15.52
CA SER A 159 -5.35 22.05 -16.28
C SER A 159 -5.46 21.70 -17.77
N ARG A 160 -4.34 21.35 -18.43
CA ARG A 160 -4.32 21.18 -19.89
C ARG A 160 -4.76 19.81 -20.38
N ARG A 161 -4.52 18.74 -19.60
CA ARG A 161 -4.80 17.36 -20.03
C ARG A 161 -6.08 16.81 -19.44
N ILE A 162 -6.46 17.25 -18.23
CA ILE A 162 -7.64 16.78 -17.54
C ILE A 162 -8.75 17.83 -17.59
N GLY A 163 -8.42 19.11 -17.57
CA GLY A 163 -9.36 20.22 -17.64
C GLY A 163 -9.73 20.82 -16.27
N TRP A 164 -9.03 20.44 -15.18
CA TRP A 164 -9.27 21.02 -13.87
C TRP A 164 -8.63 22.40 -13.72
N PRO A 165 -9.40 23.48 -13.54
CA PRO A 165 -8.87 24.83 -13.46
C PRO A 165 -8.14 25.12 -12.14
N THR A 166 -8.53 24.43 -11.08
CA THR A 166 -7.96 24.61 -9.74
C THR A 166 -7.54 23.26 -9.18
N VAL A 167 -6.31 23.22 -8.67
CA VAL A 167 -5.72 22.02 -8.06
C VAL A 167 -5.05 22.40 -6.76
N THR A 168 -5.41 21.73 -5.68
CA THR A 168 -4.69 21.78 -4.41
C THR A 168 -3.71 20.60 -4.37
N LEU A 169 -2.42 20.85 -4.45
CA LEU A 169 -1.38 19.82 -4.46
C LEU A 169 -0.69 19.70 -3.11
N HIS A 170 -0.85 18.54 -2.48
CA HIS A 170 -0.08 18.10 -1.32
C HIS A 170 1.07 17.21 -1.79
N LEU A 171 2.30 17.71 -1.65
CA LEU A 171 3.51 17.01 -2.08
C LEU A 171 4.26 16.49 -0.86
N THR A 172 4.50 15.18 -0.81
CA THR A 172 5.23 14.53 0.29
C THR A 172 6.43 13.77 -0.26
N MET A 173 7.61 14.06 0.27
CA MET A 173 8.80 13.27 0.00
C MET A 173 8.81 12.07 0.94
N THR A 174 8.72 10.85 0.38
CA THR A 174 8.61 9.61 1.14
C THR A 174 9.85 8.73 1.04
N ASP A 175 10.75 9.03 0.11
CA ASP A 175 11.92 8.19 -0.14
C ASP A 175 13.05 8.97 -0.82
N VAL A 176 14.27 8.46 -0.66
CA VAL A 176 15.48 8.96 -1.33
C VAL A 176 16.15 7.79 -2.04
N PHE A 177 16.52 7.95 -3.29
CA PHE A 177 17.23 6.93 -4.07
C PHE A 177 18.54 7.45 -4.64
N GLU A 178 19.42 6.55 -5.03
CA GLU A 178 20.61 6.85 -5.82
C GLU A 178 20.41 6.28 -7.23
N ALA A 179 20.55 7.14 -8.24
CA ALA A 179 20.47 6.77 -9.64
C ALA A 179 21.86 6.47 -10.24
#